data_9f9f1870526efbf761d7b59a57c3f568
#
_entry.id   9f9f1870526efbf761d7b59a57c3f568
#
_cell.length_a   1.000
_cell.length_b   1.000
_cell.length_c   1.000
_cell.angle_alpha   90.00
_cell.angle_beta   90.00
_cell.angle_gamma   90.00
#
_symmetry.space_group_name_H-M   'P 1'
#
loop_
_entity.id
_entity.type
_entity.pdbx_description
1 polymer ?
#
loop_
_entity_poly.entity_id
_entity_poly.type
_entity_poly.pdbx_seq_one_letter_code
_entity_poly.pdbx_strand_id
1 'polypeptide(L)'
;MKKILLSLFVATSLIACNNQETKTETAAATTPATLDTAAVAAKIKGMEAAWNLSILETDHGAKVVSEILANDFHQFNSKGEKQNKEEFIKSLSAQDGTIAEVINGDMNVTFHGNNIATVLGSHVTKGTDKAGKAFSRTTTWNDTYVERDGKWQCVASGGLNTEN
;
A
#
# COMPACT_ATOMS: atom_id res chain seq x y z
N MET A 1 8.90 76.56 -10.06
CA MET A 1 7.94 77.54 -9.42
C MET A 1 6.56 76.92 -9.55
N LYS A 2 5.97 76.44 -8.50
CA LYS A 2 4.55 76.42 -8.16
C LYS A 2 4.39 75.63 -6.84
N LYS A 3 4.15 76.38 -5.79
CA LYS A 3 3.78 75.94 -4.45
C LYS A 3 2.35 75.45 -4.48
N ILE A 4 2.04 74.27 -3.92
CA ILE A 4 0.67 73.86 -3.64
C ILE A 4 0.57 73.50 -2.17
N LEU A 5 -0.38 74.10 -1.51
CA LEU A 5 -0.66 74.08 -0.08
C LEU A 5 -1.12 72.74 0.44
N LEU A 6 -0.68 72.48 1.63
CA LEU A 6 -1.07 71.43 2.55
C LEU A 6 -2.44 71.81 3.17
N SER A 7 -3.47 70.98 2.97
CA SER A 7 -4.73 71.07 3.72
C SER A 7 -4.84 69.88 4.63
N LEU A 8 -4.71 70.17 5.92
CA LEU A 8 -4.86 69.21 7.03
C LEU A 8 -6.35 69.04 7.33
N PHE A 9 -6.93 67.88 7.04
CA PHE A 9 -8.27 67.52 7.51
C PHE A 9 -8.13 66.56 8.68
N VAL A 10 -8.44 67.08 9.89
CA VAL A 10 -8.61 66.29 11.10
C VAL A 10 -10.03 65.75 11.11
N ALA A 11 -10.19 64.43 10.90
CA ALA A 11 -11.45 63.75 11.11
C ALA A 11 -11.37 62.96 12.43
N THR A 12 -12.03 63.43 13.44
CA THR A 12 -12.25 62.71 14.70
C THR A 12 -13.29 61.64 14.48
N SER A 13 -12.86 60.38 14.39
CA SER A 13 -13.75 59.22 14.37
C SER A 13 -13.96 58.69 15.79
N LEU A 14 -15.18 58.78 16.26
CA LEU A 14 -15.66 58.16 17.50
C LEU A 14 -15.61 56.63 17.32
N ILE A 15 -14.75 55.96 18.11
CA ILE A 15 -14.70 54.52 18.17
C ILE A 15 -15.84 54.07 19.10
N ALA A 16 -16.92 53.57 18.51
CA ALA A 16 -17.93 52.80 19.23
C ALA A 16 -17.37 51.39 19.44
N CYS A 17 -17.04 51.06 20.67
CA CYS A 17 -16.72 49.69 21.06
C CYS A 17 -17.98 48.82 20.94
N ASN A 18 -18.09 48.08 19.84
CA ASN A 18 -19.08 47.01 19.71
C ASN A 18 -18.43 45.72 20.25
N ASN A 19 -18.82 45.31 21.46
CA ASN A 19 -18.45 44.04 22.03
C ASN A 19 -19.14 42.93 21.24
N GLN A 20 -18.50 42.50 20.15
CA GLN A 20 -18.87 41.27 19.46
C GLN A 20 -18.11 40.14 20.14
N GLU A 21 -18.81 39.41 21.03
CA GLU A 21 -18.33 38.15 21.57
C GLU A 21 -18.08 37.20 20.39
N THR A 22 -16.83 37.05 20.02
CA THR A 22 -16.41 36.02 19.07
C THR A 22 -16.53 34.69 19.80
N LYS A 23 -17.64 33.99 19.60
CA LYS A 23 -17.75 32.58 19.97
C LYS A 23 -16.65 31.83 19.20
N THR A 24 -15.54 31.60 19.89
CA THR A 24 -14.53 30.67 19.43
C THR A 24 -15.16 29.27 19.53
N GLU A 25 -15.70 28.80 18.40
CA GLU A 25 -16.13 27.42 18.26
C GLU A 25 -14.86 26.57 18.35
N THR A 26 -14.59 26.06 19.55
CA THR A 26 -13.51 25.09 19.78
C THR A 26 -13.90 23.85 19.00
N ALA A 27 -13.33 23.68 17.79
CA ALA A 27 -13.43 22.45 17.05
C ALA A 27 -12.96 21.32 17.99
N ALA A 28 -13.89 20.47 18.39
CA ALA A 28 -13.57 19.28 19.18
C ALA A 28 -12.54 18.48 18.36
N ALA A 29 -11.33 18.38 18.90
CA ALA A 29 -10.29 17.51 18.33
C ALA A 29 -10.86 16.08 18.38
N THR A 30 -11.31 15.57 17.25
CA THR A 30 -11.66 14.17 17.11
C THR A 30 -10.40 13.36 17.37
N THR A 31 -10.37 12.67 18.50
CA THR A 31 -9.30 11.70 18.81
C THR A 31 -9.22 10.74 17.61
N PRO A 32 -8.05 10.58 16.98
CA PRO A 32 -7.92 9.63 15.88
C PRO A 32 -8.38 8.25 16.36
N ALA A 33 -9.28 7.62 15.62
CA ALA A 33 -9.71 6.26 15.93
C ALA A 33 -8.47 5.36 16.01
N THR A 34 -8.33 4.63 17.11
CA THR A 34 -7.22 3.70 17.30
C THR A 34 -7.36 2.58 16.25
N LEU A 35 -6.31 2.34 15.47
CA LEU A 35 -6.30 1.26 14.49
C LEU A 35 -6.50 -0.09 15.18
N ASP A 36 -7.49 -0.87 14.76
CA ASP A 36 -7.60 -2.28 15.15
C ASP A 36 -6.55 -3.09 14.38
N THR A 37 -5.35 -3.15 14.96
CA THR A 37 -4.21 -3.82 14.35
C THR A 37 -4.44 -5.32 14.14
N ALA A 38 -5.23 -5.97 15.00
CA ALA A 38 -5.53 -7.40 14.87
C ALA A 38 -6.43 -7.68 13.66
N ALA A 39 -7.50 -6.88 13.49
CA ALA A 39 -8.39 -7.01 12.36
C ALA A 39 -7.68 -6.68 11.03
N VAL A 40 -6.85 -5.63 11.02
CA VAL A 40 -6.07 -5.26 9.83
C VAL A 40 -5.01 -6.31 9.50
N ALA A 41 -4.30 -6.84 10.50
CA ALA A 41 -3.34 -7.92 10.27
C ALA A 41 -4.00 -9.17 9.66
N ALA A 42 -5.18 -9.55 10.16
CA ALA A 42 -5.95 -10.66 9.60
C ALA A 42 -6.35 -10.39 8.13
N LYS A 43 -6.80 -9.16 7.83
CA LYS A 43 -7.13 -8.76 6.46
C LYS A 43 -5.92 -8.85 5.52
N ILE A 44 -4.78 -8.30 5.92
CA ILE A 44 -3.55 -8.32 5.10
C ILE A 44 -3.08 -9.76 4.88
N LYS A 45 -3.04 -10.59 5.93
CA LYS A 45 -2.71 -12.04 5.79
C LYS A 45 -3.67 -12.77 4.84
N GLY A 46 -4.95 -12.41 4.85
CA GLY A 46 -5.94 -12.94 3.91
C GLY A 46 -5.64 -12.55 2.46
N MET A 47 -5.20 -11.30 2.23
CA MET A 47 -4.80 -10.83 0.90
C MET A 47 -3.55 -11.57 0.40
N GLU A 48 -2.56 -11.78 1.25
CA GLU A 48 -1.35 -12.55 0.93
C GLU A 48 -1.66 -14.03 0.63
N ALA A 49 -2.49 -14.65 1.46
CA ALA A 49 -2.92 -16.02 1.23
C ALA A 49 -3.67 -16.16 -0.10
N ALA A 50 -4.54 -15.20 -0.44
CA ALA A 50 -5.24 -15.17 -1.71
C ALA A 50 -4.26 -14.99 -2.89
N TRP A 51 -3.28 -14.09 -2.76
CA TRP A 51 -2.23 -13.90 -3.76
C TRP A 51 -1.47 -15.20 -4.02
N ASN A 52 -0.94 -15.83 -2.96
CA ASN A 52 -0.17 -17.08 -3.09
C ASN A 52 -1.00 -18.20 -3.73
N LEU A 53 -2.26 -18.38 -3.31
CA LEU A 53 -3.13 -19.43 -3.84
C LEU A 53 -3.56 -19.17 -5.28
N SER A 54 -3.70 -17.90 -5.68
CA SER A 54 -4.11 -17.55 -7.04
C SER A 54 -3.10 -17.95 -8.13
N ILE A 55 -1.87 -18.28 -7.76
CA ILE A 55 -0.86 -18.84 -8.68
C ILE A 55 -1.34 -20.15 -9.32
N LEU A 56 -2.27 -20.87 -8.66
CA LEU A 56 -2.90 -22.09 -9.19
C LEU A 56 -3.95 -21.81 -10.28
N GLU A 57 -4.38 -20.56 -10.44
CA GLU A 57 -5.37 -20.17 -11.44
C GLU A 57 -4.75 -20.13 -12.85
N THR A 58 -5.59 -20.17 -13.87
CA THR A 58 -5.16 -20.21 -15.28
C THR A 58 -4.39 -18.97 -15.73
N ASP A 59 -4.63 -17.81 -15.08
CA ASP A 59 -3.92 -16.56 -15.30
C ASP A 59 -2.76 -16.35 -14.31
N HIS A 60 -2.41 -17.40 -13.55
CA HIS A 60 -1.40 -17.37 -12.48
C HIS A 60 -1.59 -16.24 -11.48
N GLY A 61 -2.85 -15.91 -11.19
CA GLY A 61 -3.22 -14.91 -10.21
C GLY A 61 -3.23 -13.48 -10.70
N ALA A 62 -3.06 -13.22 -11.98
CA ALA A 62 -3.01 -11.87 -12.53
C ALA A 62 -4.21 -11.00 -12.12
N LYS A 63 -5.42 -11.57 -12.13
CA LYS A 63 -6.64 -10.87 -11.70
C LYS A 63 -6.63 -10.55 -10.20
N VAL A 64 -6.42 -11.55 -9.34
CA VAL A 64 -6.40 -11.39 -7.88
C VAL A 64 -5.34 -10.38 -7.46
N VAL A 65 -4.13 -10.53 -8.00
CA VAL A 65 -3.00 -9.65 -7.71
C VAL A 65 -3.29 -8.21 -8.16
N SER A 66 -3.96 -8.01 -9.30
CA SER A 66 -4.30 -6.67 -9.78
C SER A 66 -5.20 -5.87 -8.81
N GLU A 67 -6.00 -6.55 -8.00
CA GLU A 67 -6.87 -5.93 -7.00
C GLU A 67 -6.13 -5.59 -5.70
N ILE A 68 -5.10 -6.37 -5.36
CA ILE A 68 -4.26 -6.20 -4.17
C ILE A 68 -3.24 -5.06 -4.36
N LEU A 69 -2.64 -4.96 -5.53
CA LEU A 69 -1.59 -3.98 -5.80
C LEU A 69 -2.12 -2.56 -5.97
N ALA A 70 -1.41 -1.60 -5.38
CA ALA A 70 -1.62 -0.17 -5.63
C ALA A 70 -1.17 0.21 -7.05
N ASN A 71 -1.66 1.35 -7.57
CA ASN A 71 -1.25 1.82 -8.89
C ASN A 71 0.23 2.21 -8.97
N ASP A 72 0.81 2.64 -7.85
CA ASP A 72 2.22 2.99 -7.70
C ASP A 72 3.10 1.84 -7.20
N PHE A 73 2.59 0.60 -7.29
CA PHE A 73 3.34 -0.60 -6.93
C PHE A 73 4.63 -0.74 -7.73
N HIS A 74 5.66 -1.26 -7.06
CA HIS A 74 6.92 -1.63 -7.69
C HIS A 74 7.57 -2.82 -6.98
N GLN A 75 8.37 -3.57 -7.74
CA GLN A 75 9.23 -4.64 -7.22
C GLN A 75 10.49 -4.77 -8.06
N PHE A 76 11.38 -5.67 -7.63
CA PHE A 76 12.48 -6.16 -8.46
C PHE A 76 12.23 -7.62 -8.83
N ASN A 77 12.40 -7.95 -10.12
CA ASN A 77 12.34 -9.32 -10.57
C ASN A 77 13.65 -10.09 -10.21
N SER A 78 13.71 -11.37 -10.53
CA SER A 78 14.87 -12.24 -10.25
C SER A 78 16.17 -11.80 -10.97
N LYS A 79 16.09 -10.90 -11.95
CA LYS A 79 17.24 -10.30 -12.65
C LYS A 79 17.68 -8.97 -12.04
N GLY A 80 16.98 -8.47 -11.02
CA GLY A 80 17.21 -7.17 -10.42
C GLY A 80 16.63 -5.99 -11.23
N GLU A 81 15.75 -6.26 -12.19
CA GLU A 81 15.07 -5.23 -12.99
C GLU A 81 13.83 -4.75 -12.23
N LYS A 82 13.66 -3.43 -12.13
CA LYS A 82 12.47 -2.85 -11.52
C LYS A 82 11.26 -3.09 -12.41
N GLN A 83 10.17 -3.53 -11.80
CA GLN A 83 8.87 -3.71 -12.45
C GLN A 83 7.82 -2.85 -11.76
N ASN A 84 6.93 -2.21 -12.53
CA ASN A 84 5.70 -1.61 -12.04
C ASN A 84 4.57 -2.65 -12.00
N LYS A 85 3.38 -2.23 -11.59
CA LYS A 85 2.19 -3.09 -11.48
C LYS A 85 1.85 -3.81 -12.80
N GLU A 86 1.80 -3.10 -13.91
CA GLU A 86 1.45 -3.69 -15.22
C GLU A 86 2.47 -4.71 -15.68
N GLU A 87 3.75 -4.39 -15.58
CA GLU A 87 4.86 -5.26 -15.95
C GLU A 87 4.86 -6.53 -15.08
N PHE A 88 4.60 -6.39 -13.79
CA PHE A 88 4.52 -7.53 -12.90
C PHE A 88 3.33 -8.43 -13.24
N ILE A 89 2.11 -7.89 -13.39
CA ILE A 89 0.92 -8.66 -13.76
C ILE A 89 1.13 -9.39 -15.10
N LYS A 90 1.73 -8.71 -16.08
CA LYS A 90 2.08 -9.32 -17.36
C LYS A 90 3.06 -10.47 -17.18
N SER A 91 4.03 -10.36 -16.28
CA SER A 91 5.00 -11.42 -16.01
C SER A 91 4.37 -12.66 -15.38
N LEU A 92 3.32 -12.51 -14.57
CA LEU A 92 2.56 -13.64 -14.00
C LEU A 92 1.91 -14.47 -15.11
N SER A 93 1.23 -13.81 -16.05
CA SER A 93 0.56 -14.48 -17.17
C SER A 93 1.54 -15.14 -18.16
N ALA A 94 2.82 -14.78 -18.11
CA ALA A 94 3.86 -15.31 -18.99
C ALA A 94 4.69 -16.45 -18.35
N GLN A 95 4.29 -16.95 -17.18
CA GLN A 95 5.00 -18.03 -16.52
C GLN A 95 4.85 -19.35 -17.28
N ASP A 96 6.00 -20.03 -17.49
CA ASP A 96 6.07 -21.33 -18.12
C ASP A 96 6.00 -22.46 -17.05
N GLY A 97 5.41 -23.59 -17.43
CA GLY A 97 5.28 -24.75 -16.56
C GLY A 97 3.93 -24.84 -15.84
N THR A 98 3.81 -25.78 -14.94
CA THR A 98 2.57 -26.02 -14.19
C THR A 98 2.84 -25.97 -12.69
N ILE A 99 2.13 -25.15 -11.96
CA ILE A 99 2.09 -25.18 -10.50
C ILE A 99 0.97 -26.14 -10.09
N ALA A 100 1.31 -27.15 -9.32
CA ALA A 100 0.37 -28.18 -8.85
C ALA A 100 -0.05 -27.96 -7.40
N GLU A 101 0.79 -27.33 -6.59
CA GLU A 101 0.55 -27.12 -5.16
C GLU A 101 1.18 -25.83 -4.69
N VAL A 102 0.46 -25.12 -3.82
CA VAL A 102 0.95 -23.97 -3.05
C VAL A 102 0.63 -24.18 -1.58
N ILE A 103 1.63 -24.10 -0.73
CA ILE A 103 1.51 -24.27 0.72
C ILE A 103 1.97 -22.95 1.36
N ASN A 104 1.03 -22.21 1.95
CA ASN A 104 1.37 -21.00 2.70
C ASN A 104 2.10 -21.38 4.01
N GLY A 105 3.20 -20.68 4.28
CA GLY A 105 3.90 -20.70 5.56
C GLY A 105 3.37 -19.62 6.52
N ASP A 106 4.11 -19.40 7.58
CA ASP A 106 3.81 -18.37 8.57
C ASP A 106 3.96 -16.97 7.97
N MET A 107 3.09 -16.06 8.42
CA MET A 107 3.10 -14.65 8.04
C MET A 107 3.15 -13.77 9.28
N ASN A 108 4.07 -12.82 9.29
CA ASN A 108 4.23 -11.85 10.36
C ASN A 108 3.96 -10.43 9.83
N VAL A 109 2.99 -9.74 10.43
CA VAL A 109 2.62 -8.35 10.07
C VAL A 109 3.14 -7.40 11.13
N THR A 110 3.89 -6.39 10.70
CA THR A 110 4.42 -5.31 11.55
C THR A 110 3.83 -3.97 11.09
N PHE A 111 3.25 -3.21 12.00
CA PHE A 111 2.69 -1.89 11.72
C PHE A 111 3.72 -0.79 11.96
N HIS A 112 3.73 0.19 11.06
CA HIS A 112 4.56 1.39 11.13
C HIS A 112 3.62 2.62 11.16
N GLY A 113 3.09 2.93 12.34
CA GLY A 113 2.01 3.89 12.50
C GLY A 113 0.64 3.30 12.14
N ASN A 114 -0.29 4.15 11.68
CA ASN A 114 -1.68 3.76 11.47
C ASN A 114 -2.00 3.35 10.01
N ASN A 115 -1.10 3.63 9.08
CA ASN A 115 -1.37 3.50 7.64
C ASN A 115 -0.30 2.75 6.84
N ILE A 116 0.72 2.19 7.50
CA ILE A 116 1.77 1.39 6.85
C ILE A 116 1.93 0.08 7.60
N ALA A 117 2.02 -1.02 6.88
CA ALA A 117 2.35 -2.33 7.41
C ALA A 117 3.35 -3.06 6.50
N THR A 118 4.26 -3.80 7.09
CA THR A 118 5.10 -4.76 6.38
C THR A 118 4.69 -6.17 6.75
N VAL A 119 4.76 -7.08 5.77
CA VAL A 119 4.49 -8.50 5.95
C VAL A 119 5.72 -9.29 5.56
N LEU A 120 6.17 -10.16 6.44
CA LEU A 120 7.17 -11.18 6.14
C LEU A 120 6.47 -12.52 6.07
N GLY A 121 6.73 -13.30 5.04
CA GLY A 121 6.12 -14.60 4.89
C GLY A 121 6.92 -15.53 4.02
N SER A 122 6.40 -16.74 3.87
CA SER A 122 6.93 -17.74 2.96
C SER A 122 5.81 -18.60 2.40
N HIS A 123 6.07 -19.21 1.25
CA HIS A 123 5.26 -20.29 0.73
C HIS A 123 6.13 -21.29 -0.02
N VAL A 124 5.63 -22.52 -0.14
CA VAL A 124 6.23 -23.55 -0.97
C VAL A 124 5.36 -23.74 -2.21
N THR A 125 5.99 -23.70 -3.38
CA THR A 125 5.36 -24.11 -4.64
C THR A 125 5.95 -25.42 -5.12
N LYS A 126 5.09 -26.34 -5.62
CA LYS A 126 5.50 -27.55 -6.30
C LYS A 126 4.84 -27.64 -7.66
N GLY A 127 5.55 -28.17 -8.61
CA GLY A 127 5.06 -28.27 -9.98
C GLY A 127 6.02 -28.92 -10.94
N THR A 128 5.84 -28.64 -12.22
CA THR A 128 6.75 -29.06 -13.30
C THR A 128 7.17 -27.85 -14.12
N ASP A 129 8.44 -27.79 -14.48
CA ASP A 129 8.95 -26.76 -15.39
C ASP A 129 8.53 -27.06 -16.84
N LYS A 130 8.89 -26.17 -17.77
CA LYS A 130 8.61 -26.34 -19.19
C LYS A 130 9.25 -27.57 -19.84
N ALA A 131 10.25 -28.16 -19.22
CA ALA A 131 10.88 -29.40 -19.66
C ALA A 131 10.19 -30.64 -19.06
N GLY A 132 9.14 -30.47 -18.24
CA GLY A 132 8.44 -31.56 -17.55
C GLY A 132 9.16 -32.06 -16.31
N LYS A 133 10.23 -31.40 -15.86
CA LYS A 133 10.95 -31.75 -14.63
C LYS A 133 10.21 -31.21 -13.42
N ALA A 134 9.98 -32.09 -12.43
CA ALA A 134 9.41 -31.71 -11.16
C ALA A 134 10.32 -30.76 -10.38
N PHE A 135 9.74 -29.77 -9.72
CA PHE A 135 10.43 -28.87 -8.81
C PHE A 135 9.66 -28.68 -7.50
N SER A 136 10.39 -28.33 -6.46
CA SER A 136 9.86 -27.80 -5.21
C SER A 136 10.68 -26.58 -4.82
N ARG A 137 10.01 -25.46 -4.56
CA ARG A 137 10.66 -24.15 -4.33
C ARG A 137 10.04 -23.49 -3.13
N THR A 138 10.86 -22.99 -2.22
CA THR A 138 10.45 -22.08 -1.16
C THR A 138 10.66 -20.64 -1.61
N THR A 139 9.61 -19.83 -1.54
CA THR A 139 9.71 -18.38 -1.70
C THR A 139 9.57 -17.74 -0.33
N THR A 140 10.56 -16.92 0.06
CA THR A 140 10.49 -16.05 1.22
C THR A 140 10.34 -14.62 0.70
N TRP A 141 9.38 -13.89 1.25
CA TRP A 141 9.00 -12.58 0.70
C TRP A 141 8.75 -11.55 1.80
N ASN A 142 8.82 -10.27 1.40
CA ASN A 142 8.53 -9.11 2.22
C ASN A 142 7.73 -8.10 1.40
N ASP A 143 6.51 -7.81 1.85
CA ASP A 143 5.60 -6.91 1.16
C ASP A 143 5.24 -5.73 2.05
N THR A 144 5.10 -4.56 1.44
CA THR A 144 4.73 -3.32 2.10
C THR A 144 3.33 -2.91 1.68
N TYR A 145 2.46 -2.75 2.66
CA TYR A 145 1.09 -2.27 2.48
C TYR A 145 0.95 -0.84 2.98
N VAL A 146 0.15 -0.07 2.26
CA VAL A 146 -0.25 1.29 2.66
C VAL A 146 -1.77 1.38 2.66
N GLU A 147 -2.31 2.00 3.70
CA GLU A 147 -3.71 2.39 3.77
C GLU A 147 -3.89 3.76 3.14
N ARG A 148 -4.82 3.86 2.18
CA ARG A 148 -5.26 5.10 1.54
C ARG A 148 -6.76 5.04 1.34
N ASP A 149 -7.48 6.03 1.85
CA ASP A 149 -8.92 6.17 1.68
C ASP A 149 -9.73 4.93 2.14
N GLY A 150 -9.32 4.31 3.26
CA GLY A 150 -9.96 3.11 3.83
C GLY A 150 -9.53 1.80 3.18
N LYS A 151 -8.60 1.83 2.23
CA LYS A 151 -8.15 0.65 1.47
C LYS A 151 -6.68 0.36 1.71
N TRP A 152 -6.38 -0.84 2.20
CA TRP A 152 -5.02 -1.38 2.26
C TRP A 152 -4.62 -1.97 0.91
N GLN A 153 -3.48 -1.55 0.36
CA GLN A 153 -2.93 -2.03 -0.92
C GLN A 153 -1.43 -2.24 -0.81
N CYS A 154 -0.91 -3.26 -1.49
CA CYS A 154 0.51 -3.50 -1.59
C CYS A 154 1.17 -2.47 -2.52
N VAL A 155 2.21 -1.79 -2.05
CA VAL A 155 2.96 -0.77 -2.80
C VAL A 155 4.36 -1.23 -3.18
N ALA A 156 4.91 -2.23 -2.48
CA ALA A 156 6.21 -2.79 -2.78
C ALA A 156 6.27 -4.26 -2.38
N SER A 157 6.93 -5.07 -3.18
CA SER A 157 7.17 -6.48 -2.95
C SER A 157 8.64 -6.83 -3.24
N GLY A 158 9.14 -7.81 -2.52
CA GLY A 158 10.44 -8.41 -2.77
C GLY A 158 10.51 -9.82 -2.23
N GLY A 159 11.10 -10.74 -2.99
CA GLY A 159 11.19 -12.13 -2.58
C GLY A 159 12.43 -12.83 -3.11
N LEU A 160 12.79 -13.90 -2.42
CA LEU A 160 13.88 -14.80 -2.78
C LEU A 160 13.35 -16.21 -2.92
N ASN A 161 13.77 -16.87 -4.00
CA ASN A 161 13.45 -18.28 -4.24
C ASN A 161 14.64 -19.16 -3.87
N THR A 162 14.35 -20.27 -3.20
CA THR A 162 15.32 -21.33 -2.89
C THR A 162 14.74 -22.65 -3.38
N GLU A 163 15.50 -23.36 -4.19
CA GLU A 163 15.13 -24.74 -4.61
C GLU A 163 15.33 -25.69 -3.44
N ASN A 164 14.38 -26.63 -3.25
CA ASN A 164 14.36 -27.62 -2.18
C ASN A 164 14.78 -29.01 -2.69
#